data_dc570d678f870230f6357b04956319b8
#
_entry.id   dc570d678f870230f6357b04956319b8
#
_cell.length_a   1.000
_cell.length_b   1.000
_cell.length_c   1.000
_cell.angle_alpha   90.00
_cell.angle_beta   90.00
_cell.angle_gamma   90.00
#
_symmetry.space_group_name_H-M   'P 1'
#
loop_
_entity.id
_entity.type
_entity.pdbx_description
1 polymer ?
#
loop_
_entity_poly.entity_id
_entity_poly.type
_entity_poly.pdbx_seq_one_letter_code
_entity_poly.pdbx_strand_id
1 'polypeptide(L)'
;MSDKAIFRLVWGVSIFVFVVVVLLQSKIITWKVIPDWVFFLPKLNAIINGTCTLLLLTSLYYIKRRDIQTHKKLNIATFILSALFLVSYIIYHSTGNEAKFGGQGFIRPIYFFILITHIILAAVVLPLVLFSFYRGMKMQVEKHRKLVRWSFPIWLYVTITGVIVYLMMAPYY
;
A
#
# COMPACT_ATOMS: atom_id res chain seq x y z
N MET A 1 15.63 3.03 20.99
CA MET A 1 16.27 3.55 19.76
C MET A 1 16.19 5.08 19.76
N SER A 2 17.26 5.74 19.33
CA SER A 2 17.25 7.21 19.18
C SER A 2 16.40 7.63 17.97
N ASP A 3 15.90 8.87 17.97
CA ASP A 3 15.12 9.41 16.83
C ASP A 3 15.94 9.35 15.52
N LYS A 4 17.27 9.56 15.59
CA LYS A 4 18.18 9.43 14.43
C LYS A 4 18.24 8.00 13.88
N ALA A 5 18.26 6.98 14.76
CA ALA A 5 18.27 5.58 14.32
C ALA A 5 16.95 5.19 13.64
N ILE A 6 15.82 5.63 14.18
CA ILE A 6 14.50 5.42 13.56
C ILE A 6 14.42 6.12 12.22
N PHE A 7 14.88 7.35 12.11
CA PHE A 7 14.91 8.08 10.84
C PHE A 7 15.67 7.30 9.76
N ARG A 8 16.88 6.82 10.08
CA ARG A 8 17.69 6.01 9.16
C ARG A 8 16.99 4.69 8.79
N LEU A 9 16.38 4.01 9.77
CA LEU A 9 15.64 2.76 9.52
C LEU A 9 14.46 2.97 8.57
N VAL A 10 13.62 3.97 8.84
CA VAL A 10 12.44 4.26 8.02
C VAL A 10 12.84 4.58 6.58
N TRP A 11 13.83 5.45 6.40
CA TRP A 11 14.30 5.78 5.05
C TRP A 11 15.00 4.60 4.38
N GLY A 12 15.81 3.83 5.11
CA GLY A 12 16.44 2.62 4.59
C GLY A 12 15.42 1.61 4.07
N VAL A 13 14.38 1.30 4.88
CA VAL A 13 13.29 0.40 4.47
C VAL A 13 12.52 0.96 3.27
N SER A 14 12.19 2.25 3.29
CA SER A 14 11.41 2.87 2.21
C SER A 14 12.18 2.90 0.89
N ILE A 15 13.45 3.24 0.92
CA ILE A 15 14.32 3.23 -0.26
C ILE A 15 14.50 1.79 -0.76
N PHE A 16 14.74 0.83 0.14
CA PHE A 16 14.86 -0.59 -0.24
C PHE A 16 13.61 -1.09 -0.97
N VAL A 17 12.43 -0.86 -0.40
CA VAL A 17 11.16 -1.26 -1.03
C VAL A 17 10.98 -0.56 -2.38
N PHE A 18 11.27 0.74 -2.47
CA PHE A 18 11.17 1.48 -3.73
C PHE A 18 12.09 0.91 -4.80
N VAL A 19 13.35 0.62 -4.46
CA VAL A 19 14.33 0.01 -5.38
C VAL A 19 13.85 -1.36 -5.84
N VAL A 20 13.35 -2.21 -4.92
CA VAL A 20 12.80 -3.53 -5.29
C VAL A 20 11.65 -3.38 -6.29
N VAL A 21 10.68 -2.48 -6.03
CA VAL A 21 9.54 -2.26 -6.93
C VAL A 21 10.00 -1.78 -8.31
N VAL A 22 10.98 -0.86 -8.37
CA VAL A 22 11.54 -0.37 -9.66
C VAL A 22 12.25 -1.50 -10.39
N LEU A 23 13.03 -2.34 -9.69
CA LEU A 23 13.73 -3.47 -10.31
C LEU A 23 12.77 -4.52 -10.86
N LEU A 24 11.61 -4.73 -10.24
CA LEU A 24 10.59 -5.65 -10.76
C LEU A 24 10.04 -5.19 -12.12
N GLN A 25 9.95 -3.87 -12.35
CA GLN A 25 9.51 -3.33 -13.64
C GLN A 25 10.53 -3.57 -14.77
N SER A 26 11.81 -3.79 -14.45
CA SER A 26 12.86 -4.05 -15.45
C SER A 26 12.80 -5.46 -16.04
N LYS A 27 11.97 -6.35 -15.47
CA LYS A 27 11.80 -7.76 -15.88
C LYS A 27 13.12 -8.57 -15.94
N ILE A 28 14.13 -8.16 -15.17
CA ILE A 28 15.41 -8.88 -15.05
C ILE A 28 15.18 -10.25 -14.42
N ILE A 29 14.21 -10.34 -13.49
CA ILE A 29 13.82 -11.59 -12.84
C ILE A 29 12.52 -12.05 -13.49
N THR A 30 12.52 -13.26 -14.06
CA THR A 30 11.32 -13.90 -14.61
C THR A 30 11.30 -15.36 -14.21
N TRP A 31 10.12 -15.92 -13.98
CA TRP A 31 9.95 -17.31 -13.60
C TRP A 31 9.79 -18.18 -14.86
N LYS A 32 10.53 -19.29 -14.94
CA LYS A 32 10.37 -20.25 -16.06
C LYS A 32 9.04 -21.01 -16.00
N VAL A 33 8.55 -21.29 -14.79
CA VAL A 33 7.28 -21.96 -14.54
C VAL A 33 6.55 -21.16 -13.47
N ILE A 34 5.34 -20.71 -13.77
CA ILE A 34 4.52 -19.92 -12.86
C ILE A 34 3.42 -20.83 -12.30
N PRO A 35 3.41 -21.07 -10.98
CA PRO A 35 2.32 -21.85 -10.35
C PRO A 35 0.97 -21.15 -10.46
N ASP A 36 -0.11 -21.92 -10.61
CA ASP A 36 -1.48 -21.38 -10.82
C ASP A 36 -1.95 -20.47 -9.70
N TRP A 37 -1.55 -20.72 -8.46
CA TRP A 37 -1.93 -19.88 -7.32
C TRP A 37 -1.45 -18.42 -7.44
N VAL A 38 -0.41 -18.15 -8.22
CA VAL A 38 0.12 -16.79 -8.44
C VAL A 38 -0.90 -15.90 -9.15
N PHE A 39 -1.70 -16.47 -10.04
CA PHE A 39 -2.74 -15.72 -10.76
C PHE A 39 -3.90 -15.29 -9.87
N PHE A 40 -4.00 -15.84 -8.66
CA PHE A 40 -4.95 -15.38 -7.64
C PHE A 40 -4.46 -14.11 -6.89
N LEU A 41 -3.16 -13.82 -6.87
CA LEU A 41 -2.58 -12.73 -6.09
C LEU A 41 -3.13 -11.33 -6.41
N PRO A 42 -3.42 -10.96 -7.67
CA PRO A 42 -4.05 -9.67 -7.95
C PRO A 42 -5.42 -9.52 -7.28
N LYS A 43 -6.23 -10.57 -7.27
CA LYS A 43 -7.53 -10.60 -6.57
C LYS A 43 -7.35 -10.50 -5.07
N LEU A 44 -6.41 -11.25 -4.50
CA LEU A 44 -6.06 -11.19 -3.08
C LEU A 44 -5.62 -9.78 -2.69
N ASN A 45 -4.79 -9.13 -3.49
CA ASN A 45 -4.32 -7.76 -3.28
C ASN A 45 -5.47 -6.76 -3.25
N ALA A 46 -6.47 -6.91 -4.12
CA ALA A 46 -7.66 -6.07 -4.11
C ALA A 46 -8.51 -6.29 -2.85
N ILE A 47 -8.68 -7.53 -2.40
CA ILE A 47 -9.38 -7.86 -1.16
C ILE A 47 -8.65 -7.24 0.04
N ILE A 48 -7.33 -7.36 0.12
CA ILE A 48 -6.53 -6.76 1.19
C ILE A 48 -6.70 -5.24 1.19
N ASN A 49 -6.59 -4.57 0.05
CA ASN A 49 -6.77 -3.12 -0.06
C ASN A 49 -8.18 -2.68 0.36
N GLY A 50 -9.22 -3.39 -0.07
CA GLY A 50 -10.59 -3.12 0.35
C GLY A 50 -10.77 -3.26 1.87
N THR A 51 -10.21 -4.32 2.46
CA THR A 51 -10.21 -4.53 3.91
C THR A 51 -9.46 -3.40 4.62
N CYS A 52 -8.27 -3.01 4.13
CA CYS A 52 -7.51 -1.89 4.68
C CYS A 52 -8.32 -0.58 4.63
N THR A 53 -9.04 -0.32 3.55
CA THR A 53 -9.93 0.85 3.43
C THR A 53 -10.96 0.87 4.56
N LEU A 54 -11.66 -0.25 4.79
CA LEU A 54 -12.66 -0.36 5.85
C LEU A 54 -12.05 -0.20 7.24
N LEU A 55 -10.89 -0.82 7.49
CA LEU A 55 -10.18 -0.69 8.77
C LEU A 55 -9.71 0.74 9.04
N LEU A 56 -9.22 1.45 8.03
CA LEU A 56 -8.81 2.86 8.15
C LEU A 56 -9.99 3.76 8.51
N LEU A 57 -11.12 3.61 7.81
CA LEU A 57 -12.33 4.40 8.08
C LEU A 57 -12.88 4.11 9.48
N THR A 58 -12.92 2.83 9.86
CA THR A 58 -13.33 2.41 11.20
C THR A 58 -12.38 2.93 12.27
N SER A 59 -11.08 2.89 12.02
CA SER A 59 -10.06 3.44 12.92
C SER A 59 -10.24 4.95 13.13
N LEU A 60 -10.56 5.69 12.07
CA LEU A 60 -10.87 7.12 12.15
C LEU A 60 -12.12 7.39 12.99
N TYR A 61 -13.14 6.56 12.86
CA TYR A 61 -14.36 6.65 13.67
C TYR A 61 -14.06 6.49 15.16
N TYR A 62 -13.28 5.46 15.54
CA TYR A 62 -12.97 5.19 16.95
C TYR A 62 -12.07 6.26 17.57
N ILE A 63 -11.09 6.80 16.85
CA ILE A 63 -10.25 7.87 17.39
C ILE A 63 -11.05 9.16 17.63
N LYS A 64 -12.05 9.47 16.78
CA LYS A 64 -12.98 10.57 17.00
C LYS A 64 -13.82 10.39 18.28
N ARG A 65 -14.08 9.15 18.67
CA ARG A 65 -14.75 8.77 19.93
C ARG A 65 -13.79 8.65 21.12
N ARG A 66 -12.51 8.99 20.94
CA ARG A 66 -11.44 8.87 21.95
C ARG A 66 -11.14 7.44 22.38
N ASP A 67 -11.59 6.43 21.64
CA ASP A 67 -11.19 5.03 21.84
C ASP A 67 -9.83 4.77 21.16
N ILE A 68 -8.77 5.11 21.92
CA ILE A 68 -7.38 4.98 21.44
C ILE A 68 -6.99 3.51 21.29
N GLN A 69 -7.55 2.62 22.12
CA GLN A 69 -7.18 1.19 22.08
C GLN A 69 -7.66 0.53 20.80
N THR A 70 -8.93 0.73 20.45
CA THR A 70 -9.52 0.18 19.21
C THR A 70 -8.86 0.81 17.98
N HIS A 71 -8.65 2.13 17.98
CA HIS A 71 -7.89 2.82 16.93
C HIS A 71 -6.51 2.18 16.70
N LYS A 72 -5.75 1.93 17.77
CA LYS A 72 -4.42 1.31 17.70
C LYS A 72 -4.48 -0.09 17.11
N LYS A 73 -5.41 -0.95 17.57
CA LYS A 73 -5.58 -2.33 17.08
C LYS A 73 -5.90 -2.35 15.59
N LEU A 74 -6.83 -1.52 15.14
CA LEU A 74 -7.24 -1.43 13.73
C LEU A 74 -6.08 -0.97 12.82
N ASN A 75 -5.31 0.03 13.25
CA ASN A 75 -4.14 0.48 12.48
C ASN A 75 -3.04 -0.59 12.43
N ILE A 76 -2.79 -1.33 13.52
CA ILE A 76 -1.84 -2.43 13.51
C ILE A 76 -2.29 -3.51 12.52
N ALA A 77 -3.57 -3.89 12.53
CA ALA A 77 -4.12 -4.84 11.57
C ALA A 77 -3.96 -4.35 10.13
N THR A 78 -4.28 -3.08 9.86
CA THR A 78 -4.09 -2.46 8.55
C THR A 78 -2.62 -2.49 8.11
N PHE A 79 -1.71 -2.21 9.03
CA PHE A 79 -0.27 -2.23 8.74
C PHE A 79 0.22 -3.63 8.37
N ILE A 80 -0.20 -4.65 9.12
CA ILE A 80 0.12 -6.06 8.83
C ILE A 80 -0.43 -6.46 7.46
N LEU A 81 -1.68 -6.14 7.17
CA LEU A 81 -2.29 -6.43 5.87
C LEU A 81 -1.57 -5.70 4.72
N SER A 82 -1.16 -4.45 4.93
CA SER A 82 -0.38 -3.71 3.93
C SER A 82 1.01 -4.31 3.70
N ALA A 83 1.64 -4.89 4.72
CA ALA A 83 2.89 -5.63 4.56
C ALA A 83 2.66 -6.94 3.78
N LEU A 84 1.60 -7.68 4.07
CA LEU A 84 1.21 -8.88 3.30
C LEU A 84 0.89 -8.53 1.85
N PHE A 85 0.17 -7.43 1.61
CA PHE A 85 -0.05 -6.90 0.26
C PHE A 85 1.27 -6.67 -0.48
N LEU A 86 2.25 -6.03 0.17
CA LEU A 86 3.54 -5.74 -0.46
C LEU A 86 4.29 -7.03 -0.84
N VAL A 87 4.29 -8.05 0.03
CA VAL A 87 4.89 -9.36 -0.26
C VAL A 87 4.18 -10.02 -1.44
N SER A 88 2.86 -10.08 -1.42
CA SER A 88 2.04 -10.62 -2.51
C SER A 88 2.28 -9.89 -3.84
N TYR A 89 2.37 -8.55 -3.79
CA TYR A 89 2.68 -7.71 -4.94
C TYR A 89 4.06 -8.05 -5.54
N ILE A 90 5.09 -8.15 -4.70
CA ILE A 90 6.44 -8.51 -5.13
C ILE A 90 6.47 -9.88 -5.80
N ILE A 91 5.80 -10.87 -5.21
CA ILE A 91 5.71 -12.23 -5.77
C ILE A 91 5.06 -12.19 -7.16
N TYR A 92 3.91 -11.53 -7.30
CA TYR A 92 3.20 -11.45 -8.59
C TYR A 92 4.06 -10.79 -9.66
N HIS A 93 4.61 -9.61 -9.36
CA HIS A 93 5.40 -8.84 -10.32
C HIS A 93 6.78 -9.45 -10.63
N SER A 94 7.33 -10.29 -9.73
CA SER A 94 8.59 -11.02 -10.00
C SER A 94 8.45 -12.11 -11.06
N THR A 95 7.22 -12.53 -11.40
CA THR A 95 7.01 -13.52 -12.47
C THR A 95 7.31 -12.96 -13.86
N GLY A 96 7.24 -11.64 -14.04
CA GLY A 96 7.38 -10.98 -15.35
C GLY A 96 6.19 -11.17 -16.28
N ASN A 97 5.17 -11.93 -15.86
CA ASN A 97 3.95 -12.20 -16.65
C ASN A 97 2.78 -11.34 -16.18
N GLU A 98 2.87 -10.07 -16.46
CA GLU A 98 1.84 -9.09 -16.07
C GLU A 98 0.81 -8.93 -17.18
N ALA A 99 -0.48 -8.97 -16.81
CA ALA A 99 -1.55 -8.62 -17.71
C ALA A 99 -1.44 -7.14 -18.14
N LYS A 100 -1.75 -6.87 -19.40
CA LYS A 100 -1.75 -5.51 -19.94
C LYS A 100 -3.17 -4.97 -20.02
N PHE A 101 -3.36 -3.71 -19.64
CA PHE A 101 -4.66 -3.07 -19.79
C PHE A 101 -5.06 -2.94 -21.26
N GLY A 102 -6.13 -3.64 -21.64
CA GLY A 102 -6.64 -3.68 -23.02
C GLY A 102 -7.75 -2.66 -23.32
N GLY A 103 -8.18 -1.84 -22.34
CA GLY A 103 -9.22 -0.83 -22.51
C GLY A 103 -8.83 0.23 -23.54
N GLN A 104 -9.82 0.64 -24.36
CA GLN A 104 -9.66 1.63 -25.42
C GLN A 104 -10.51 2.88 -25.15
N GLY A 105 -10.32 3.92 -25.97
CA GLY A 105 -11.07 5.17 -25.85
C GLY A 105 -10.81 5.90 -24.52
N PHE A 106 -11.86 6.52 -23.97
CA PHE A 106 -11.76 7.41 -22.81
C PHE A 106 -11.39 6.70 -21.51
N ILE A 107 -11.67 5.41 -21.38
CA ILE A 107 -11.32 4.63 -20.17
C ILE A 107 -9.80 4.46 -19.99
N ARG A 108 -9.05 4.47 -21.09
CA ARG A 108 -7.59 4.26 -21.06
C ARG A 108 -6.83 5.38 -20.33
N PRO A 109 -7.00 6.67 -20.65
CA PRO A 109 -6.34 7.74 -19.89
C PRO A 109 -6.80 7.79 -18.43
N ILE A 110 -8.05 7.46 -18.10
CA ILE A 110 -8.53 7.39 -16.72
C ILE A 110 -7.76 6.30 -15.95
N TYR A 111 -7.65 5.11 -16.52
CA TYR A 111 -6.91 4.02 -15.90
C TYR A 111 -5.46 4.42 -15.60
N PHE A 112 -4.74 4.94 -16.59
CA PHE A 112 -3.34 5.32 -16.40
C PHE A 112 -3.17 6.48 -15.41
N PHE A 113 -4.10 7.43 -15.39
CA PHE A 113 -4.09 8.51 -14.39
C PHE A 113 -4.21 7.95 -12.96
N ILE A 114 -5.18 7.06 -12.74
CA ILE A 114 -5.37 6.42 -11.43
C ILE A 114 -4.16 5.56 -11.06
N LEU A 115 -3.65 4.76 -12.00
CA LEU A 115 -2.50 3.90 -11.77
C LEU A 115 -1.24 4.70 -11.42
N ILE A 116 -0.92 5.75 -12.16
CA ILE A 116 0.29 6.56 -11.93
C ILE A 116 0.20 7.28 -10.59
N THR A 117 -0.94 7.91 -10.29
CA THR A 117 -1.13 8.59 -9.01
C THR A 117 -1.10 7.60 -7.84
N HIS A 118 -1.68 6.40 -8.01
CA HIS A 118 -1.61 5.32 -7.04
C HIS A 118 -0.15 4.92 -6.75
N ILE A 119 0.65 4.65 -7.77
CA ILE A 119 2.05 4.22 -7.62
C ILE A 119 2.88 5.30 -6.91
N ILE A 120 2.77 6.56 -7.34
CA ILE A 120 3.50 7.68 -6.73
C ILE A 120 3.13 7.82 -5.25
N LEU A 121 1.84 7.82 -4.94
CA LEU A 121 1.37 7.99 -3.58
C LEU A 121 1.63 6.76 -2.70
N ALA A 122 1.68 5.55 -3.27
CA ALA A 122 2.11 4.35 -2.56
C ALA A 122 3.58 4.43 -2.13
N ALA A 123 4.45 4.97 -2.96
CA ALA A 123 5.84 5.21 -2.58
C ALA A 123 5.99 6.28 -1.48
N VAL A 124 5.19 7.34 -1.55
CA VAL A 124 5.20 8.44 -0.56
C VAL A 124 4.60 8.01 0.78
N VAL A 125 3.55 7.18 0.76
CA VAL A 125 2.83 6.81 1.99
C VAL A 125 3.65 5.92 2.91
N LEU A 126 4.54 5.08 2.39
CA LEU A 126 5.30 4.12 3.18
C LEU A 126 6.13 4.81 4.29
N PRO A 127 7.02 5.76 4.01
CA PRO A 127 7.75 6.45 5.07
C PRO A 127 6.82 7.24 6.01
N LEU A 128 5.76 7.85 5.50
CA LEU A 128 4.81 8.60 6.32
C LEU A 128 4.09 7.70 7.34
N VAL A 129 3.65 6.52 6.92
CA VAL A 129 2.99 5.53 7.78
C VAL A 129 3.98 5.02 8.83
N LEU A 130 5.19 4.65 8.45
CA LEU A 130 6.21 4.17 9.40
C LEU A 130 6.54 5.22 10.48
N PHE A 131 6.73 6.49 10.09
CA PHE A 131 6.92 7.57 11.06
C PHE A 131 5.69 7.80 11.93
N SER A 132 4.50 7.76 11.35
CA SER A 132 3.24 7.91 12.08
C SER A 132 3.07 6.83 13.14
N PHE A 133 3.33 5.57 12.78
CA PHE A 133 3.34 4.44 13.71
C PHE A 133 4.34 4.64 14.85
N TYR A 134 5.58 4.98 14.52
CA TYR A 134 6.61 5.23 15.55
C TYR A 134 6.16 6.32 16.53
N ARG A 135 5.66 7.45 16.04
CA ARG A 135 5.20 8.56 16.91
C ARG A 135 3.97 8.17 17.73
N GLY A 136 3.03 7.44 17.17
CA GLY A 136 1.86 6.92 17.87
C GLY A 136 2.21 5.94 18.97
N MET A 137 3.09 4.96 18.68
CA MET A 137 3.55 3.98 19.67
C MET A 137 4.33 4.60 20.83
N LYS A 138 5.04 5.69 20.57
CA LYS A 138 5.74 6.48 21.60
C LYS A 138 4.85 7.49 22.33
N MET A 139 3.53 7.48 22.07
CA MET A 139 2.55 8.41 22.62
C MET A 139 2.92 9.89 22.39
N GLN A 140 3.67 10.17 21.31
CA GLN A 140 4.01 11.53 20.89
C GLN A 140 2.85 12.12 20.06
N VAL A 141 1.71 12.32 20.72
CA VAL A 141 0.40 12.61 20.11
C VAL A 141 0.46 13.80 19.13
N GLU A 142 1.10 14.90 19.53
CA GLU A 142 1.24 16.11 18.70
C GLU A 142 1.96 15.82 17.37
N LYS A 143 3.10 15.12 17.44
CA LYS A 143 3.89 14.74 16.27
C LYS A 143 3.15 13.73 15.39
N HIS A 144 2.46 12.76 16.02
CA HIS A 144 1.61 11.80 15.33
C HIS A 144 0.49 12.53 14.56
N ARG A 145 -0.25 13.44 15.19
CA ARG A 145 -1.33 14.20 14.55
C ARG A 145 -0.85 15.02 13.34
N LYS A 146 0.34 15.62 13.42
CA LYS A 146 0.93 16.36 12.29
C LYS A 146 1.21 15.43 11.10
N LEU A 147 1.72 14.22 11.34
CA LEU A 147 1.98 13.23 10.29
C LEU A 147 0.68 12.66 9.70
N VAL A 148 -0.28 12.29 10.55
CA VAL A 148 -1.53 11.66 10.14
C VAL A 148 -2.37 12.57 9.24
N ARG A 149 -2.26 13.89 9.38
CA ARG A 149 -2.92 14.85 8.48
C ARG A 149 -2.62 14.57 7.00
N TRP A 150 -1.44 14.04 6.71
CA TRP A 150 -1.00 13.68 5.36
C TRP A 150 -1.04 12.17 5.11
N SER A 151 -0.52 11.38 6.04
CA SER A 151 -0.44 9.94 5.83
C SER A 151 -1.80 9.27 5.73
N PHE A 152 -2.81 9.70 6.51
CA PHE A 152 -4.13 9.08 6.48
C PHE A 152 -4.85 9.25 5.12
N PRO A 153 -5.04 10.47 4.58
CA PRO A 153 -5.72 10.63 3.30
C PRO A 153 -4.95 9.98 2.15
N ILE A 154 -3.61 10.00 2.17
CA ILE A 154 -2.80 9.33 1.15
C ILE A 154 -2.96 7.81 1.26
N TRP A 155 -2.90 7.24 2.46
CA TRP A 155 -3.06 5.80 2.66
C TRP A 155 -4.46 5.34 2.24
N LEU A 156 -5.49 6.08 2.64
CA LEU A 156 -6.86 5.80 2.22
C LEU A 156 -7.02 5.85 0.70
N TYR A 157 -6.45 6.88 0.05
CA TYR A 157 -6.45 6.97 -1.40
C TYR A 157 -5.77 5.77 -2.06
N VAL A 158 -4.59 5.37 -1.58
CA VAL A 158 -3.84 4.22 -2.11
C VAL A 158 -4.65 2.93 -1.97
N THR A 159 -5.28 2.69 -0.82
CA THR A 159 -6.08 1.47 -0.62
C THR A 159 -7.34 1.44 -1.51
N ILE A 160 -8.03 2.57 -1.68
CA ILE A 160 -9.20 2.68 -2.57
C ILE A 160 -8.79 2.49 -4.03
N THR A 161 -7.78 3.23 -4.47
CA THR A 161 -7.34 3.18 -5.87
C THR A 161 -6.72 1.83 -6.24
N GLY A 162 -6.10 1.11 -5.29
CA GLY A 162 -5.64 -0.25 -5.51
C GLY A 162 -6.79 -1.22 -5.85
N VAL A 163 -7.95 -1.06 -5.21
CA VAL A 163 -9.17 -1.82 -5.60
C VAL A 163 -9.66 -1.41 -6.98
N ILE A 164 -9.72 -0.10 -7.27
CA ILE A 164 -10.20 0.42 -8.55
C ILE A 164 -9.30 -0.08 -9.69
N VAL A 165 -7.97 0.00 -9.54
CA VAL A 165 -7.00 -0.50 -10.53
C VAL A 165 -7.24 -1.98 -10.82
N TYR A 166 -7.42 -2.79 -9.77
CA TYR A 166 -7.74 -4.21 -9.95
C TYR A 166 -9.05 -4.42 -10.70
N LEU A 167 -10.13 -3.73 -10.33
CA LEU A 167 -11.43 -3.87 -10.99
C LEU A 167 -11.37 -3.47 -12.47
N MET A 168 -10.60 -2.46 -12.81
CA MET A 168 -10.39 -2.06 -14.21
C MET A 168 -9.53 -3.07 -14.98
N MET A 169 -8.60 -3.76 -14.30
CA MET A 169 -7.76 -4.80 -14.89
C MET A 169 -8.44 -6.17 -14.96
N ALA A 170 -9.43 -6.45 -14.12
CA ALA A 170 -10.03 -7.76 -13.94
C ALA A 170 -10.47 -8.45 -15.26
N PRO A 171 -10.99 -7.73 -16.28
CA PRO A 171 -11.33 -8.34 -17.57
C PRO A 171 -10.13 -8.81 -18.40
N TYR A 172 -8.91 -8.45 -18.01
CA TYR A 172 -7.68 -8.71 -18.79
C TYR A 172 -6.71 -9.68 -18.10
N TYR A 173 -7.09 -10.24 -16.94
CA TYR A 173 -6.36 -11.30 -16.25
C TYR A 173 -6.61 -12.67 -16.85
#